data_74e5d98c5b954035ea6cc002bf901492
#
_entry.id   74e5d98c5b954035ea6cc002bf901492
#
_cell.length_a   1.000
_cell.length_b   1.000
_cell.length_c   1.000
_cell.angle_alpha   90.00
_cell.angle_beta   90.00
_cell.angle_gamma   90.00
#
_symmetry.space_group_name_H-M   'P 1'
#
loop_
_entity.id
_entity.type
_entity.pdbx_description
1 polymer ?
#
loop_
_entity_poly.entity_id
_entity_poly.type
_entity_poly.pdbx_seq_one_letter_code
_entity_poly.pdbx_strand_id
1 'polypeptide(L)'
;YVVLKPQQYLSRVTVSDGDIEQYYAGNNALFKSPERVRLEYLRLSAADLAGKISISDDELSKTYKQELDRYTTPEQRKASHVLIRVSDKDAPDADKKALQKAQALRQQLASGADFASLARKNSDDPGSAVKGGDLGFVARDGSMVKPFEDALFGLKMGELSQPIRTSFGYHLIK
;
A
#
# COMPACT_ATOMS: atom_id res chain seq x y z
N TYR A 1 36.54 -19.52 65.54
CA TYR A 1 36.51 -18.05 65.29
C TYR A 1 35.52 -17.41 66.23
N VAL A 2 35.80 -16.18 66.60
CA VAL A 2 34.93 -15.38 67.46
C VAL A 2 34.30 -14.28 66.58
N VAL A 3 32.99 -14.18 66.64
CA VAL A 3 32.23 -13.16 65.89
C VAL A 3 31.87 -12.02 66.85
N LEU A 4 32.40 -10.85 66.60
CA LEU A 4 32.06 -9.63 67.33
C LEU A 4 31.00 -8.88 66.51
N LYS A 5 29.81 -8.71 67.11
CA LYS A 5 28.72 -7.96 66.45
C LYS A 5 28.74 -6.51 66.93
N PRO A 6 28.86 -5.50 66.06
CA PRO A 6 28.89 -4.10 66.47
C PRO A 6 27.74 -3.66 67.39
N GLN A 7 26.57 -4.28 67.20
CA GLN A 7 25.36 -3.99 67.98
C GLN A 7 25.54 -4.25 69.51
N GLN A 8 26.44 -5.14 69.84
CA GLN A 8 26.73 -5.47 71.31
C GLN A 8 27.50 -4.35 71.97
N TYR A 9 28.03 -3.45 71.23
CA TYR A 9 28.87 -2.35 71.76
C TYR A 9 28.19 -1.00 71.72
N LEU A 10 27.05 -0.85 71.05
CA LEU A 10 26.31 0.41 70.89
C LEU A 10 26.02 1.09 72.25
N SER A 11 25.69 0.30 73.31
CA SER A 11 25.42 0.85 74.63
C SER A 11 26.67 1.37 75.36
N ARG A 12 27.83 1.08 74.83
CA ARG A 12 29.14 1.52 75.42
C ARG A 12 29.76 2.70 74.69
N VAL A 13 29.11 3.09 73.57
CA VAL A 13 29.59 4.22 72.76
C VAL A 13 28.83 5.46 73.19
N THR A 14 29.54 6.45 73.61
CA THR A 14 28.98 7.79 73.84
C THR A 14 29.46 8.71 72.75
N VAL A 15 28.56 9.32 72.05
CA VAL A 15 28.83 10.29 71.00
C VAL A 15 28.61 11.68 71.59
N SER A 16 29.64 12.50 71.57
CA SER A 16 29.55 13.90 72.02
C SER A 16 29.00 14.82 70.94
N ASP A 17 28.47 15.96 71.33
CA ASP A 17 27.98 16.97 70.35
C ASP A 17 29.11 17.39 69.40
N GLY A 18 30.36 17.48 69.86
CA GLY A 18 31.51 17.75 69.02
C GLY A 18 31.80 16.69 67.99
N ASP A 19 31.57 15.39 68.29
CA ASP A 19 31.71 14.30 67.33
C ASP A 19 30.62 14.40 66.23
N ILE A 20 29.40 14.79 66.60
CA ILE A 20 28.29 15.00 65.70
C ILE A 20 28.61 16.17 64.72
N GLU A 21 29.07 17.30 65.27
CA GLU A 21 29.43 18.46 64.47
C GLU A 21 30.57 18.15 63.48
N GLN A 22 31.60 17.45 63.94
CA GLN A 22 32.74 17.06 63.10
C GLN A 22 32.29 16.11 61.98
N TYR A 23 31.44 15.12 62.30
CA TYR A 23 30.91 14.18 61.31
C TYR A 23 30.05 14.91 60.30
N TYR A 24 29.18 15.80 60.72
CA TYR A 24 28.33 16.59 59.86
C TYR A 24 29.16 17.50 58.95
N ALA A 25 30.16 18.17 59.48
CA ALA A 25 31.05 19.04 58.69
C ALA A 25 31.80 18.24 57.61
N GLY A 26 32.34 17.06 57.97
CA GLY A 26 33.05 16.19 57.04
C GLY A 26 32.19 15.49 56.01
N ASN A 27 30.90 15.34 56.31
CA ASN A 27 29.96 14.58 55.48
C ASN A 27 28.76 15.42 54.99
N ASN A 28 28.89 16.70 54.90
CA ASN A 28 27.82 17.65 54.59
C ASN A 28 27.02 17.28 53.29
N ALA A 29 27.69 16.67 52.31
CA ALA A 29 27.06 16.24 51.09
C ALA A 29 25.97 15.14 51.30
N LEU A 30 26.13 14.30 52.32
CA LEU A 30 25.15 13.23 52.65
C LEU A 30 23.85 13.79 53.22
N PHE A 31 23.88 14.98 53.77
CA PHE A 31 22.74 15.63 54.42
C PHE A 31 22.07 16.69 53.55
N LYS A 32 22.54 16.88 52.31
CA LYS A 32 21.87 17.79 51.37
C LYS A 32 20.67 17.11 50.71
N SER A 33 19.50 17.65 50.88
CA SER A 33 18.35 17.28 50.10
C SER A 33 18.51 17.81 48.70
N PRO A 34 18.24 16.98 47.67
CA PRO A 34 18.24 17.47 46.29
C PRO A 34 17.15 18.55 46.13
N GLU A 35 17.45 19.50 45.28
CA GLU A 35 16.48 20.53 44.90
C GLU A 35 15.23 19.87 44.35
N ARG A 36 14.08 20.31 44.78
CA ARG A 36 12.79 19.82 44.31
C ARG A 36 11.97 20.99 43.76
N VAL A 37 11.48 20.84 42.57
CA VAL A 37 10.59 21.82 41.95
C VAL A 37 9.21 21.18 41.75
N ARG A 38 8.17 21.95 41.99
CA ARG A 38 6.80 21.57 41.67
C ARG A 38 6.45 22.24 40.38
N LEU A 39 6.11 21.43 39.37
CA LEU A 39 5.69 21.92 38.07
C LEU A 39 4.18 21.74 37.93
N GLU A 40 3.52 22.78 37.45
CA GLU A 40 2.13 22.73 37.03
C GLU A 40 2.11 22.96 35.51
N TYR A 41 1.42 22.11 34.79
CA TYR A 41 1.30 22.21 33.34
C TYR A 41 -0.11 21.83 32.89
N LEU A 42 -0.52 22.45 31.79
CA LEU A 42 -1.75 22.09 31.09
C LEU A 42 -1.38 21.30 29.83
N ARG A 43 -1.95 20.10 29.70
CA ARG A 43 -1.79 19.29 28.49
C ARG A 43 -3.13 19.22 27.76
N LEU A 44 -3.12 19.64 26.49
CA LEU A 44 -4.22 19.44 25.57
C LEU A 44 -3.77 18.41 24.53
N SER A 45 -4.39 17.22 24.49
CA SER A 45 -4.10 16.19 23.51
C SER A 45 -5.27 16.01 22.54
N ALA A 46 -4.96 15.68 21.28
CA ALA A 46 -5.99 15.34 20.30
C ALA A 46 -6.86 14.17 20.74
N ALA A 47 -6.28 13.19 21.46
CA ALA A 47 -7.01 12.04 22.00
C ALA A 47 -8.06 12.45 23.04
N ASP A 48 -7.71 13.41 23.92
CA ASP A 48 -8.63 13.92 24.97
C ASP A 48 -9.80 14.69 24.36
N LEU A 49 -9.57 15.32 23.19
CA LEU A 49 -10.59 16.04 22.44
C LEU A 49 -11.46 15.11 21.61
N ALA A 50 -10.86 14.10 20.97
CA ALA A 50 -11.57 13.18 20.09
C ALA A 50 -12.76 12.48 20.78
N GLY A 51 -12.59 12.11 22.05
CA GLY A 51 -13.66 11.51 22.85
C GLY A 51 -14.84 12.46 23.18
N LYS A 52 -14.68 13.75 22.94
CA LYS A 52 -15.72 14.77 23.18
C LYS A 52 -16.42 15.22 21.90
N ILE A 53 -15.91 14.78 20.74
CA ILE A 53 -16.49 15.13 19.44
C ILE A 53 -17.59 14.12 19.12
N SER A 54 -18.79 14.59 18.91
CA SER A 54 -19.91 13.80 18.38
C SER A 54 -20.08 14.13 16.91
N ILE A 55 -20.00 13.10 16.06
CA ILE A 55 -20.22 13.25 14.61
C ILE A 55 -21.63 12.72 14.33
N SER A 56 -22.44 13.52 13.65
CA SER A 56 -23.79 13.12 13.26
C SER A 56 -23.77 12.17 12.06
N ASP A 57 -24.83 11.36 11.91
CA ASP A 57 -25.00 10.46 10.76
C ASP A 57 -25.04 11.24 9.43
N ASP A 58 -25.58 12.47 9.45
CA ASP A 58 -25.59 13.33 8.28
C ASP A 58 -24.18 13.76 7.87
N GLU A 59 -23.31 14.13 8.82
CA GLU A 59 -21.92 14.48 8.57
C GLU A 59 -21.13 13.27 8.06
N LEU A 60 -21.35 12.09 8.64
CA LEU A 60 -20.75 10.85 8.16
C LEU A 60 -21.17 10.55 6.72
N SER A 61 -22.47 10.61 6.45
CA SER A 61 -23.03 10.37 5.11
C SER A 61 -22.52 11.37 4.08
N LYS A 62 -22.39 12.63 4.46
CA LYS A 62 -21.87 13.69 3.59
C LYS A 62 -20.39 13.44 3.27
N THR A 63 -19.58 13.18 4.28
CA THR A 63 -18.13 12.91 4.11
C THR A 63 -17.91 11.65 3.29
N TYR A 64 -18.65 10.57 3.57
CA TYR A 64 -18.59 9.34 2.78
C TYR A 64 -18.89 9.56 1.29
N LYS A 65 -19.94 10.33 0.98
CA LYS A 65 -20.29 10.66 -0.41
C LYS A 65 -19.24 11.54 -1.09
N GLN A 66 -18.60 12.44 -0.36
CA GLN A 66 -17.53 13.29 -0.89
C GLN A 66 -16.23 12.54 -1.13
N GLU A 67 -15.95 11.53 -0.33
CA GLU A 67 -14.71 10.75 -0.38
C GLU A 67 -14.95 9.32 -0.90
N LEU A 68 -16.03 9.10 -1.66
CA LEU A 68 -16.44 7.77 -2.12
C LEU A 68 -15.31 7.02 -2.84
N ASP A 69 -14.52 7.73 -3.63
CA ASP A 69 -13.37 7.16 -4.37
C ASP A 69 -12.32 6.57 -3.44
N ARG A 70 -12.16 7.07 -2.22
CA ARG A 70 -11.24 6.52 -1.21
C ARG A 70 -11.72 5.19 -0.62
N TYR A 71 -13.02 4.97 -0.66
CA TYR A 71 -13.68 3.77 -0.08
C TYR A 71 -14.13 2.79 -1.14
N THR A 72 -13.92 3.11 -2.43
CA THR A 72 -14.31 2.25 -3.54
C THR A 72 -13.08 1.57 -4.12
N THR A 73 -13.12 0.26 -4.22
CA THR A 73 -12.12 -0.49 -4.98
C THR A 73 -12.54 -0.47 -6.46
N PRO A 74 -11.68 -0.02 -7.38
CA PRO A 74 -11.98 -0.07 -8.80
C PRO A 74 -12.33 -1.47 -9.26
N GLU A 75 -13.26 -1.58 -10.20
CA GLU A 75 -13.56 -2.85 -10.86
C GLU A 75 -12.29 -3.42 -11.47
N GLN A 76 -12.03 -4.70 -11.22
CA GLN A 76 -10.88 -5.40 -11.78
C GLN A 76 -11.35 -6.59 -12.61
N ARG A 77 -10.73 -6.81 -13.75
CA ARG A 77 -10.96 -7.95 -14.61
C ARG A 77 -9.68 -8.68 -14.92
N LYS A 78 -9.70 -10.00 -14.80
CA LYS A 78 -8.61 -10.82 -15.29
C LYS A 78 -8.70 -10.85 -16.81
N ALA A 79 -7.63 -10.46 -17.48
CA ALA A 79 -7.61 -10.30 -18.92
C ALA A 79 -6.40 -10.99 -19.56
N SER A 80 -6.62 -11.43 -20.79
CA SER A 80 -5.54 -11.83 -21.68
C SER A 80 -5.67 -11.09 -23.00
N HIS A 81 -4.55 -10.78 -23.64
CA HIS A 81 -4.58 -10.11 -24.93
C HIS A 81 -3.57 -10.67 -25.94
N VAL A 82 -3.85 -10.38 -27.21
CA VAL A 82 -2.90 -10.54 -28.32
C VAL A 82 -2.76 -9.18 -28.97
N LEU A 83 -1.54 -8.65 -29.05
CA LEU A 83 -1.23 -7.41 -29.76
C LEU A 83 -0.70 -7.74 -31.15
N ILE A 84 -1.26 -7.11 -32.16
CA ILE A 84 -0.71 -7.06 -33.53
C ILE A 84 -0.27 -5.63 -33.78
N ARG A 85 1.03 -5.40 -33.73
CA ARG A 85 1.60 -4.06 -33.89
C ARG A 85 1.49 -3.56 -35.32
N VAL A 86 1.21 -2.29 -35.47
CA VAL A 86 1.35 -1.61 -36.79
C VAL A 86 2.81 -1.18 -36.90
N SER A 87 3.59 -1.96 -37.67
CA SER A 87 5.05 -1.89 -37.66
C SER A 87 5.60 -0.66 -38.39
N ASP A 88 4.87 -0.15 -39.36
CA ASP A 88 5.24 1.06 -40.12
C ASP A 88 3.99 1.91 -40.32
N LYS A 89 3.85 2.92 -39.48
CA LYS A 89 2.66 3.80 -39.50
C LYS A 89 2.53 4.64 -40.75
N ASP A 90 3.64 4.80 -41.47
CA ASP A 90 3.70 5.59 -42.70
C ASP A 90 3.52 4.72 -43.95
N ALA A 91 3.54 3.40 -43.84
CA ALA A 91 3.28 2.50 -44.95
C ALA A 91 1.78 2.46 -45.31
N PRO A 92 1.36 2.68 -46.53
CA PRO A 92 -0.04 2.84 -46.95
C PRO A 92 -0.96 1.68 -46.51
N ASP A 93 -0.41 0.48 -46.42
CA ASP A 93 -1.18 -0.75 -46.13
C ASP A 93 -0.86 -1.37 -44.72
N ALA A 94 -0.01 -0.77 -43.91
CA ALA A 94 0.42 -1.36 -42.65
C ALA A 94 -0.74 -1.60 -41.69
N ASP A 95 -1.63 -0.64 -41.55
CA ASP A 95 -2.80 -0.72 -40.69
C ASP A 95 -3.78 -1.79 -41.18
N LYS A 96 -4.03 -1.84 -42.50
CA LYS A 96 -4.90 -2.84 -43.15
C LYS A 96 -4.36 -4.27 -42.94
N LYS A 97 -3.05 -4.47 -43.14
CA LYS A 97 -2.40 -5.77 -42.91
C LYS A 97 -2.50 -6.22 -41.45
N ALA A 98 -2.27 -5.30 -40.51
CA ALA A 98 -2.40 -5.59 -39.10
C ALA A 98 -3.84 -5.96 -38.71
N LEU A 99 -4.83 -5.22 -39.25
CA LEU A 99 -6.26 -5.54 -39.05
C LEU A 99 -6.60 -6.92 -39.60
N GLN A 100 -6.18 -7.23 -40.84
CA GLN A 100 -6.42 -8.53 -41.46
C GLN A 100 -5.81 -9.66 -40.65
N LYS A 101 -4.58 -9.49 -40.14
CA LYS A 101 -3.93 -10.47 -39.26
C LYS A 101 -4.74 -10.66 -37.94
N ALA A 102 -5.18 -9.57 -37.33
CA ALA A 102 -6.00 -9.63 -36.11
C ALA A 102 -7.34 -10.33 -36.35
N GLN A 103 -8.01 -10.04 -37.48
CA GLN A 103 -9.27 -10.72 -37.87
C GLN A 103 -9.06 -12.21 -38.10
N ALA A 104 -7.99 -12.62 -38.76
CA ALA A 104 -7.67 -14.03 -39.02
C ALA A 104 -7.41 -14.77 -37.69
N LEU A 105 -6.66 -14.18 -36.77
CA LEU A 105 -6.43 -14.75 -35.44
C LEU A 105 -7.74 -14.84 -34.64
N ARG A 106 -8.59 -13.82 -34.72
CA ARG A 106 -9.90 -13.85 -34.08
C ARG A 106 -10.76 -15.00 -34.58
N GLN A 107 -10.77 -15.25 -35.88
CA GLN A 107 -11.50 -16.40 -36.47
C GLN A 107 -10.98 -17.73 -35.92
N GLN A 108 -9.65 -17.91 -35.83
CA GLN A 108 -9.07 -19.13 -35.24
C GLN A 108 -9.49 -19.29 -33.77
N LEU A 109 -9.46 -18.21 -32.99
CA LEU A 109 -9.92 -18.23 -31.58
C LEU A 109 -11.42 -18.54 -31.47
N ALA A 110 -12.24 -17.99 -32.34
CA ALA A 110 -13.67 -18.27 -32.39
C ALA A 110 -13.98 -19.72 -32.81
N SER A 111 -13.07 -20.35 -33.57
CA SER A 111 -13.15 -21.77 -33.96
C SER A 111 -12.57 -22.72 -32.89
N GLY A 112 -12.22 -22.22 -31.71
CA GLY A 112 -11.76 -23.05 -30.56
C GLY A 112 -10.26 -23.20 -30.43
N ALA A 113 -9.46 -22.44 -31.15
CA ALA A 113 -8.00 -22.43 -30.96
C ALA A 113 -7.63 -21.94 -29.56
N ASP A 114 -6.56 -22.49 -28.97
CA ASP A 114 -6.08 -22.08 -27.66
C ASP A 114 -5.50 -20.67 -27.68
N PHE A 115 -6.08 -19.80 -26.84
CA PHE A 115 -5.71 -18.39 -26.77
C PHE A 115 -4.24 -18.20 -26.39
N ALA A 116 -3.78 -18.93 -25.38
CA ALA A 116 -2.42 -18.79 -24.87
C ALA A 116 -1.36 -19.21 -25.91
N SER A 117 -1.63 -20.28 -26.66
CA SER A 117 -0.77 -20.75 -27.74
C SER A 117 -0.70 -19.75 -28.90
N LEU A 118 -1.84 -19.17 -29.28
CA LEU A 118 -1.87 -18.12 -30.30
C LEU A 118 -1.16 -16.84 -29.84
N ALA A 119 -1.36 -16.43 -28.60
CA ALA A 119 -0.68 -15.27 -28.03
C ALA A 119 0.84 -15.44 -28.04
N ARG A 120 1.36 -16.59 -27.56
CA ARG A 120 2.81 -16.87 -27.60
C ARG A 120 3.42 -16.81 -28.98
N LYS A 121 2.65 -17.25 -29.98
CA LYS A 121 3.14 -17.36 -31.36
C LYS A 121 3.01 -16.07 -32.16
N ASN A 122 2.00 -15.26 -31.87
CA ASN A 122 1.60 -14.18 -32.77
C ASN A 122 1.54 -12.79 -32.12
N SER A 123 1.60 -12.71 -30.79
CA SER A 123 1.52 -11.42 -30.10
C SER A 123 2.85 -10.67 -30.20
N ASP A 124 2.77 -9.42 -30.61
CA ASP A 124 3.89 -8.49 -30.67
C ASP A 124 4.12 -7.76 -29.32
N ASP A 125 3.41 -8.16 -28.25
CA ASP A 125 3.68 -7.70 -26.89
C ASP A 125 4.62 -8.66 -26.16
N PRO A 126 5.92 -8.31 -26.00
CA PRO A 126 6.90 -9.21 -25.41
C PRO A 126 6.61 -9.48 -23.90
N GLY A 127 5.91 -8.57 -23.24
CA GLY A 127 5.64 -8.67 -21.79
C GLY A 127 4.63 -9.76 -21.46
N SER A 128 3.58 -9.90 -22.27
CA SER A 128 2.51 -10.87 -22.05
C SER A 128 2.57 -12.08 -22.97
N ALA A 129 3.17 -11.98 -24.16
CA ALA A 129 3.23 -13.07 -25.13
C ALA A 129 3.80 -14.36 -24.53
N VAL A 130 4.91 -14.27 -23.80
CA VAL A 130 5.57 -15.42 -23.14
C VAL A 130 4.68 -16.09 -22.09
N LYS A 131 3.75 -15.35 -21.52
CA LYS A 131 2.74 -15.81 -20.56
C LYS A 131 1.42 -16.21 -21.22
N GLY A 132 1.41 -16.34 -22.56
CA GLY A 132 0.18 -16.66 -23.30
C GLY A 132 -0.81 -15.50 -23.40
N GLY A 133 -0.33 -14.28 -23.33
CA GLY A 133 -1.11 -13.06 -23.38
C GLY A 133 -1.71 -12.63 -22.04
N ASP A 134 -1.43 -13.34 -20.95
CA ASP A 134 -2.00 -13.04 -19.61
C ASP A 134 -1.47 -11.71 -19.09
N LEU A 135 -2.40 -10.80 -18.77
CA LEU A 135 -2.16 -9.49 -18.15
C LEU A 135 -2.44 -9.50 -16.63
N GLY A 136 -2.97 -10.61 -16.10
CA GLY A 136 -3.46 -10.64 -14.74
C GLY A 136 -4.73 -9.81 -14.54
N PHE A 137 -4.89 -9.25 -13.35
CA PHE A 137 -6.01 -8.36 -13.04
C PHE A 137 -5.70 -6.94 -13.50
N VAL A 138 -6.57 -6.42 -14.36
CA VAL A 138 -6.54 -5.05 -14.87
C VAL A 138 -7.63 -4.26 -14.16
N ALA A 139 -7.27 -3.17 -13.51
CA ALA A 139 -8.22 -2.26 -12.86
C ALA A 139 -8.79 -1.24 -13.86
N ARG A 140 -10.00 -0.75 -13.59
CA ARG A 140 -10.61 0.35 -14.33
C ARG A 140 -10.17 1.69 -13.72
N ASP A 141 -8.91 2.04 -13.89
CA ASP A 141 -8.28 3.18 -13.23
C ASP A 141 -7.49 4.10 -14.20
N GLY A 142 -7.64 3.87 -15.50
CA GLY A 142 -6.93 4.61 -16.52
C GLY A 142 -5.47 4.18 -16.72
N SER A 143 -5.03 3.10 -16.12
CA SER A 143 -3.69 2.53 -16.33
C SER A 143 -3.51 1.98 -17.75
N MET A 144 -4.59 1.56 -18.38
CA MET A 144 -4.61 1.11 -19.77
C MET A 144 -5.04 2.23 -20.72
N VAL A 145 -4.64 2.13 -21.98
CA VAL A 145 -5.14 3.07 -22.99
C VAL A 145 -6.65 2.96 -23.13
N LYS A 146 -7.33 4.10 -23.19
CA LYS A 146 -8.79 4.17 -23.11
C LYS A 146 -9.55 3.20 -24.05
N PRO A 147 -9.22 3.05 -25.34
CA PRO A 147 -9.93 2.10 -26.19
C PRO A 147 -9.80 0.63 -25.75
N PHE A 148 -8.66 0.26 -25.14
CA PHE A 148 -8.45 -1.07 -24.59
C PHE A 148 -9.29 -1.28 -23.32
N GLU A 149 -9.25 -0.30 -22.41
CA GLU A 149 -9.99 -0.35 -21.16
C GLU A 149 -11.51 -0.40 -21.41
N ASP A 150 -12.04 0.48 -22.27
CA ASP A 150 -13.47 0.50 -22.62
C ASP A 150 -13.91 -0.85 -23.22
N ALA A 151 -13.08 -1.43 -24.09
CA ALA A 151 -13.37 -2.73 -24.66
C ALA A 151 -13.35 -3.86 -23.63
N LEU A 152 -12.30 -3.92 -22.80
CA LEU A 152 -12.16 -4.93 -21.76
C LEU A 152 -13.36 -4.92 -20.80
N PHE A 153 -13.74 -3.74 -20.32
CA PHE A 153 -14.85 -3.60 -19.37
C PHE A 153 -16.24 -3.71 -20.02
N GLY A 154 -16.32 -3.65 -21.35
CA GLY A 154 -17.54 -3.94 -22.11
C GLY A 154 -17.80 -5.41 -22.40
N LEU A 155 -16.77 -6.27 -22.32
CA LEU A 155 -16.90 -7.70 -22.60
C LEU A 155 -17.64 -8.44 -21.47
N LYS A 156 -18.32 -9.52 -21.81
CA LYS A 156 -18.80 -10.51 -20.85
C LYS A 156 -17.65 -11.47 -20.49
N MET A 157 -17.80 -12.16 -19.34
CA MET A 157 -16.82 -13.15 -18.92
C MET A 157 -16.62 -14.23 -20.00
N GLY A 158 -15.37 -14.45 -20.41
CA GLY A 158 -15.00 -15.42 -21.44
C GLY A 158 -15.27 -14.99 -22.88
N GLU A 159 -15.81 -13.79 -23.09
CA GLU A 159 -16.05 -13.25 -24.43
C GLU A 159 -14.74 -12.80 -25.09
N LEU A 160 -14.66 -13.00 -26.40
CA LEU A 160 -13.54 -12.56 -27.23
C LEU A 160 -13.92 -11.25 -27.95
N SER A 161 -13.10 -10.22 -27.78
CA SER A 161 -13.35 -8.93 -28.43
C SER A 161 -13.30 -8.98 -29.94
N GLN A 162 -13.83 -7.96 -30.59
CA GLN A 162 -13.40 -7.57 -31.93
C GLN A 162 -11.98 -7.02 -31.88
N PRO A 163 -11.26 -6.92 -33.01
CA PRO A 163 -9.98 -6.22 -33.05
C PRO A 163 -10.15 -4.76 -32.62
N ILE A 164 -9.49 -4.39 -31.53
CA ILE A 164 -9.54 -3.04 -30.94
C ILE A 164 -8.30 -2.25 -31.36
N ARG A 165 -8.51 -1.14 -32.05
CA ARG A 165 -7.42 -0.24 -32.48
C ARG A 165 -6.96 0.64 -31.33
N THR A 166 -5.65 0.64 -31.08
CA THR A 166 -4.99 1.54 -30.12
C THR A 166 -3.77 2.21 -30.79
N SER A 167 -3.07 3.07 -30.06
CA SER A 167 -1.80 3.66 -30.52
C SER A 167 -0.70 2.62 -30.79
N PHE A 168 -0.81 1.42 -30.22
CA PHE A 168 0.18 0.34 -30.38
C PHE A 168 -0.12 -0.57 -31.57
N GLY A 169 -1.37 -0.70 -31.98
CA GLY A 169 -1.82 -1.61 -33.01
C GLY A 169 -3.22 -2.13 -32.73
N TYR A 170 -3.49 -3.36 -33.16
CA TYR A 170 -4.75 -4.05 -32.91
C TYR A 170 -4.63 -5.05 -31.79
N HIS A 171 -5.58 -5.02 -30.86
CA HIS A 171 -5.66 -5.95 -29.75
C HIS A 171 -6.86 -6.88 -29.89
N LEU A 172 -6.66 -8.15 -29.58
CA LEU A 172 -7.72 -9.11 -29.27
C LEU A 172 -7.69 -9.35 -27.76
N ILE A 173 -8.82 -9.21 -27.10
CA ILE A 173 -8.96 -9.27 -25.64
C ILE A 173 -9.94 -10.39 -25.28
N LYS A 174 -9.57 -11.13 -24.22
CA LYS A 174 -10.43 -12.16 -23.65
C LYS A 174 -10.38 -12.09 -22.13
#